data_fe619657cf406e6805365d9fd577c79d
#
_entry.id   fe619657cf406e6805365d9fd577c79d
#
_cell.length_a   1.000
_cell.length_b   1.000
_cell.length_c   1.000
_cell.angle_alpha   90.00
_cell.angle_beta   90.00
_cell.angle_gamma   90.00
#
_symmetry.space_group_name_H-M   'P 1'
#
loop_
_entity.id
_entity.type
_entity.pdbx_description
1 polymer ?
#
loop_
_entity_poly.entity_id
_entity_poly.type
_entity_poly.pdbx_seq_one_letter_code
_entity_poly.pdbx_strand_id
1 'polypeptide(L)'
;MNKLIGLYFLILSFSASAIDLSPINNQDWNYENVRHLLSRSGFGATPDKIETLLKSSPSKVVQEIVYFNQKKHKNFFESGIFDPSLDPFPPSRPFLTKYAKKNGGALGVKNKQNGNRKLQPVVDRFFYWLRASKLETKRLSYWWANEMLNTNNALQEKMVLFWHNHFATSEEKVRDYRKMQIQNDFFRSSGLTNFEKIIKGVSKDPAMLVYLDAGKNIKGAPNENFAREILELFTMGYGNYTEQDIRESARAFTGWNQYKLNFVINDEQHDNGIKKFLNHTGSFNGNQIIDLILEKQQTAEFIASKLYSFFVNPIISNDDKKKIGLLLKSSDYDIREFLHTIFLSKDFYSNKLTKIKSPVELVVGTHKLLDLDEISGVPDFNLITSNLGQSLFFPPTVAGWSEDKDWITPSSLIERGNFIFDMLFTDINFIPPDRYPSHDYKIKDVNELIVKGLDVHSATKPLGKTINSMSMLNADKDEDFNTRLGSYRGWQKAIQKVKPISRFAPKINLTQLIKMNKCESPQEIIDFFTHRFLNVPLDKNLRKKLIFTLENQLGTDQINITNVIDIEQPLRTILHLILSLPEYQLS
;
A
#
# COMPACT_ATOMS: atom_id res chain seq x y z
N MET A 1 -32.19 48.03 8.03
CA MET A 1 -32.14 47.65 6.61
C MET A 1 -31.29 46.41 6.48
N ASN A 2 -31.95 45.27 6.60
CA ASN A 2 -31.31 43.94 6.53
C ASN A 2 -31.27 43.50 5.05
N LYS A 3 -30.08 43.28 4.52
CA LYS A 3 -29.92 42.58 3.24
C LYS A 3 -29.57 41.12 3.58
N LEU A 4 -30.56 40.24 3.43
CA LEU A 4 -30.37 38.80 3.32
C LEU A 4 -29.58 38.52 2.02
N ILE A 5 -28.38 37.94 2.17
CA ILE A 5 -27.66 37.32 1.06
C ILE A 5 -28.15 35.88 1.00
N GLY A 6 -29.01 35.60 0.05
CA GLY A 6 -29.45 34.24 -0.26
C GLY A 6 -28.31 33.47 -0.92
N LEU A 7 -27.80 32.47 -0.25
CA LEU A 7 -26.86 31.50 -0.79
C LEU A 7 -27.66 30.50 -1.63
N TYR A 8 -27.67 30.67 -2.97
CA TYR A 8 -28.21 29.68 -3.89
C TYR A 8 -27.23 28.50 -3.95
N PHE A 9 -27.56 27.44 -3.26
CA PHE A 9 -26.96 26.12 -3.51
C PHE A 9 -27.51 25.63 -4.86
N LEU A 10 -26.70 25.72 -5.92
CA LEU A 10 -26.93 25.01 -7.15
C LEU A 10 -26.75 23.51 -6.85
N ILE A 11 -27.85 22.83 -6.56
CA ILE A 11 -27.88 21.38 -6.58
C ILE A 11 -27.84 20.99 -8.06
N LEU A 12 -26.64 20.78 -8.59
CA LEU A 12 -26.45 20.03 -9.82
C LEU A 12 -26.89 18.59 -9.53
N SER A 13 -28.13 18.28 -9.86
CA SER A 13 -28.59 16.90 -9.98
C SER A 13 -27.79 16.26 -11.13
N PHE A 14 -26.68 15.63 -10.80
CA PHE A 14 -26.06 14.65 -11.68
C PHE A 14 -27.08 13.51 -11.84
N SER A 15 -27.86 13.53 -12.90
CA SER A 15 -28.52 12.33 -13.37
C SER A 15 -27.40 11.38 -13.74
N ALA A 16 -27.19 10.34 -12.93
CA ALA A 16 -26.24 9.28 -13.23
C ALA A 16 -26.72 8.65 -14.56
N SER A 17 -26.02 8.98 -15.64
CA SER A 17 -26.21 8.29 -16.92
C SER A 17 -25.83 6.82 -16.70
N ALA A 18 -26.63 5.90 -17.22
CA ALA A 18 -26.33 4.48 -17.15
C ALA A 18 -24.94 4.21 -17.78
N ILE A 19 -24.15 3.32 -17.17
CA ILE A 19 -22.81 2.92 -17.64
C ILE A 19 -22.88 2.52 -19.12
N ASP A 20 -22.12 3.20 -19.99
CA ASP A 20 -21.98 2.85 -21.41
C ASP A 20 -20.74 1.96 -21.62
N LEU A 21 -20.97 0.65 -21.71
CA LEU A 21 -19.91 -0.34 -21.93
C LEU A 21 -19.52 -0.49 -23.42
N SER A 22 -20.09 0.30 -24.33
CA SER A 22 -19.67 0.27 -25.75
C SER A 22 -18.23 0.76 -25.89
N PRO A 23 -17.44 0.17 -26.80
CA PRO A 23 -16.04 0.56 -26.99
C PRO A 23 -15.88 2.02 -27.43
N ILE A 24 -14.81 2.68 -26.98
CA ILE A 24 -14.40 3.98 -27.46
C ILE A 24 -14.04 3.91 -28.97
N ASN A 25 -14.42 4.94 -29.72
CA ASN A 25 -14.10 5.04 -31.16
C ASN A 25 -12.63 5.46 -31.37
N ASN A 26 -12.04 5.09 -32.51
CA ASN A 26 -10.70 5.55 -32.88
C ASN A 26 -10.59 7.07 -33.01
N GLN A 27 -11.69 7.77 -33.36
CA GLN A 27 -11.72 9.23 -33.45
C GLN A 27 -11.60 9.92 -32.10
N ASP A 28 -12.06 9.26 -31.03
CA ASP A 28 -11.98 9.76 -29.66
C ASP A 28 -10.63 9.39 -29.00
N TRP A 29 -9.78 8.61 -29.68
CA TRP A 29 -8.48 8.20 -29.16
C TRP A 29 -7.47 9.33 -29.30
N ASN A 30 -7.23 10.04 -28.21
CA ASN A 30 -6.39 11.23 -28.13
C ASN A 30 -5.45 11.17 -26.94
N TYR A 31 -4.55 12.14 -26.84
CA TYR A 31 -3.54 12.23 -25.78
C TYR A 31 -4.15 12.13 -24.36
N GLU A 32 -5.26 12.84 -24.12
CA GLU A 32 -5.95 12.86 -22.84
C GLU A 32 -6.49 11.48 -22.45
N ASN A 33 -7.04 10.74 -23.41
CA ASN A 33 -7.57 9.41 -23.18
C ASN A 33 -6.48 8.38 -22.93
N VAL A 34 -5.37 8.43 -23.66
CA VAL A 34 -4.19 7.57 -23.38
C VAL A 34 -3.62 7.88 -22.00
N ARG A 35 -3.47 9.16 -21.65
CA ARG A 35 -2.98 9.59 -20.34
C ARG A 35 -3.90 9.10 -19.23
N HIS A 36 -5.22 9.25 -19.37
CA HIS A 36 -6.20 8.75 -18.43
C HIS A 36 -6.06 7.22 -18.23
N LEU A 37 -6.01 6.45 -19.32
CA LEU A 37 -5.81 5.01 -19.25
C LEU A 37 -4.55 4.62 -18.46
N LEU A 38 -3.40 5.25 -18.76
CA LEU A 38 -2.14 4.95 -18.10
C LEU A 38 -2.08 5.42 -16.65
N SER A 39 -2.82 6.45 -16.29
CA SER A 39 -2.98 6.91 -14.91
C SER A 39 -3.80 5.91 -14.09
N ARG A 40 -4.91 5.42 -14.66
CA ARG A 40 -5.83 4.50 -13.98
C ARG A 40 -5.33 3.06 -13.95
N SER A 41 -4.83 2.54 -15.06
CA SER A 41 -4.29 1.18 -15.15
C SER A 41 -2.87 1.05 -14.58
N GLY A 42 -2.22 2.15 -14.22
CA GLY A 42 -0.86 2.17 -13.70
C GLY A 42 -0.61 3.34 -12.74
N PHE A 43 0.57 3.92 -12.83
CA PHE A 43 1.05 5.02 -11.98
C PHE A 43 1.41 6.27 -12.81
N GLY A 44 0.70 6.49 -13.93
CA GLY A 44 0.99 7.57 -14.89
C GLY A 44 2.05 7.17 -15.94
N ALA A 45 2.32 8.09 -16.86
CA ALA A 45 3.31 7.91 -17.91
C ALA A 45 3.87 9.26 -18.39
N THR A 46 5.10 9.24 -18.93
CA THR A 46 5.72 10.39 -19.58
C THR A 46 5.07 10.69 -20.93
N PRO A 47 5.17 11.94 -21.43
CA PRO A 47 4.64 12.33 -22.74
C PRO A 47 5.08 11.40 -23.87
N ASP A 48 6.36 11.02 -23.95
CA ASP A 48 6.91 10.13 -25.00
C ASP A 48 6.21 8.77 -25.02
N LYS A 49 5.89 8.22 -23.86
CA LYS A 49 5.16 6.96 -23.75
C LYS A 49 3.73 7.10 -24.25
N ILE A 50 3.06 8.22 -23.94
CA ILE A 50 1.70 8.52 -24.39
C ILE A 50 1.69 8.66 -25.92
N GLU A 51 2.61 9.45 -26.49
CA GLU A 51 2.71 9.65 -27.95
C GLU A 51 3.02 8.34 -28.69
N THR A 52 3.81 7.47 -28.09
CA THR A 52 4.09 6.14 -28.66
C THR A 52 2.81 5.30 -28.76
N LEU A 53 1.99 5.30 -27.71
CA LEU A 53 0.74 4.53 -27.67
C LEU A 53 -0.38 5.13 -28.53
N LEU A 54 -0.36 6.44 -28.77
CA LEU A 54 -1.30 7.10 -29.70
C LEU A 54 -1.19 6.59 -31.13
N LYS A 55 -0.06 6.02 -31.51
CA LYS A 55 0.14 5.44 -32.86
C LYS A 55 -0.59 4.09 -33.05
N SER A 56 -1.13 3.53 -31.97
CA SER A 56 -1.89 2.27 -31.96
C SER A 56 -3.37 2.53 -31.66
N SER A 57 -4.25 1.62 -32.10
CA SER A 57 -5.68 1.72 -31.78
C SER A 57 -5.95 1.49 -30.28
N PRO A 58 -7.06 2.04 -29.72
CA PRO A 58 -7.43 1.82 -28.32
C PRO A 58 -7.55 0.33 -27.97
N SER A 59 -8.16 -0.47 -28.83
CA SER A 59 -8.29 -1.91 -28.63
C SER A 59 -6.95 -2.60 -28.49
N LYS A 60 -5.96 -2.27 -29.35
CA LYS A 60 -4.62 -2.85 -29.28
C LYS A 60 -3.90 -2.45 -27.99
N VAL A 61 -3.97 -1.18 -27.60
CA VAL A 61 -3.32 -0.67 -26.39
C VAL A 61 -3.90 -1.32 -25.13
N VAL A 62 -5.24 -1.38 -25.03
CA VAL A 62 -5.91 -2.03 -23.89
C VAL A 62 -5.59 -3.53 -23.87
N GLN A 63 -5.57 -4.21 -25.02
CA GLN A 63 -5.17 -5.61 -25.14
C GLN A 63 -3.76 -5.85 -24.60
N GLU A 64 -2.80 -5.01 -24.95
CA GLU A 64 -1.41 -5.12 -24.48
C GLU A 64 -1.28 -4.85 -22.96
N ILE A 65 -2.07 -3.91 -22.43
CA ILE A 65 -2.09 -3.58 -21.00
C ILE A 65 -2.71 -4.71 -20.16
N VAL A 66 -3.78 -5.36 -20.65
CA VAL A 66 -4.52 -6.36 -19.87
C VAL A 66 -3.95 -7.77 -20.05
N TYR A 67 -3.55 -8.14 -21.28
CA TYR A 67 -3.13 -9.51 -21.61
C TYR A 67 -1.62 -9.64 -21.81
N PHE A 68 -0.84 -8.85 -21.10
CA PHE A 68 0.62 -8.98 -21.14
C PHE A 68 1.07 -10.39 -20.75
N ASN A 69 2.20 -10.80 -21.32
CA ASN A 69 2.78 -12.09 -21.01
C ASN A 69 3.39 -12.04 -19.60
N GLN A 70 2.81 -12.76 -18.66
CA GLN A 70 3.34 -12.89 -17.30
C GLN A 70 4.65 -13.71 -17.35
N LYS A 71 5.75 -13.09 -17.74
CA LYS A 71 7.05 -13.68 -17.46
C LYS A 71 7.20 -13.73 -15.95
N LYS A 72 7.60 -14.87 -15.42
CA LYS A 72 7.93 -15.00 -13.99
C LYS A 72 8.81 -13.82 -13.62
N HIS A 73 8.33 -13.04 -12.65
CA HIS A 73 9.06 -11.88 -12.14
C HIS A 73 10.45 -12.36 -11.70
N LYS A 74 11.50 -11.80 -12.28
CA LYS A 74 12.88 -12.20 -11.93
C LYS A 74 13.40 -11.46 -10.70
N ASN A 75 12.74 -10.37 -10.32
CA ASN A 75 13.16 -9.53 -9.21
C ASN A 75 12.44 -9.97 -7.93
N PHE A 76 12.97 -10.99 -7.27
CA PHE A 76 12.50 -11.35 -5.95
C PHE A 76 13.09 -10.40 -4.91
N PHE A 77 12.27 -10.02 -3.94
CA PHE A 77 12.77 -9.33 -2.76
C PHE A 77 13.78 -10.24 -2.04
N GLU A 78 15.03 -9.79 -1.97
CA GLU A 78 16.04 -10.42 -1.15
C GLU A 78 15.94 -9.89 0.28
N SER A 79 15.48 -10.73 1.20
CA SER A 79 15.49 -10.38 2.62
C SER A 79 16.92 -10.08 3.09
N GLY A 80 17.04 -9.20 4.07
CA GLY A 80 18.29 -9.02 4.80
C GLY A 80 18.73 -10.31 5.47
N ILE A 81 19.84 -10.27 6.20
CA ILE A 81 20.33 -11.45 6.95
C ILE A 81 19.27 -11.85 7.97
N PHE A 82 18.43 -12.80 7.57
CA PHE A 82 17.41 -13.37 8.40
C PHE A 82 17.98 -14.61 9.13
N ASP A 83 17.67 -14.74 10.40
CA ASP A 83 18.10 -15.90 11.20
C ASP A 83 17.06 -17.02 11.09
N PRO A 84 17.29 -18.08 10.27
CA PRO A 84 16.32 -19.15 10.07
C PRO A 84 16.03 -19.94 11.36
N SER A 85 16.85 -19.82 12.40
CA SER A 85 16.63 -20.51 13.68
C SER A 85 15.47 -19.89 14.49
N LEU A 86 14.85 -18.81 14.00
CA LEU A 86 13.66 -18.21 14.61
C LEU A 86 12.34 -18.89 14.24
N ASP A 87 12.37 -19.91 13.43
CA ASP A 87 11.17 -20.62 13.02
C ASP A 87 10.96 -21.90 13.84
N PRO A 88 9.79 -22.17 14.42
CA PRO A 88 8.57 -21.35 14.35
C PRO A 88 8.62 -20.13 15.25
N PHE A 89 8.03 -19.02 14.77
CA PHE A 89 7.90 -17.80 15.56
C PHE A 89 6.79 -17.96 16.61
N PRO A 90 7.02 -17.58 17.90
CA PRO A 90 6.01 -17.73 18.92
C PRO A 90 4.82 -16.79 18.67
N PRO A 91 3.58 -17.29 18.82
CA PRO A 91 2.37 -16.54 18.49
C PRO A 91 2.10 -15.34 19.41
N SER A 92 2.72 -15.31 20.58
CA SER A 92 2.47 -14.27 21.59
C SER A 92 3.72 -13.87 22.34
N ARG A 93 3.71 -12.62 22.84
CA ARG A 93 4.75 -12.09 23.70
C ARG A 93 4.88 -12.94 24.97
N PRO A 94 6.11 -13.37 25.38
CA PRO A 94 6.32 -14.01 26.65
C PRO A 94 6.16 -13.01 27.80
N PHE A 95 5.08 -13.09 28.54
CA PHE A 95 4.76 -12.19 29.66
C PHE A 95 4.81 -12.86 31.03
N LEU A 96 4.87 -14.20 31.07
CA LEU A 96 5.04 -15.00 32.28
C LEU A 96 6.15 -16.03 32.08
N THR A 97 6.81 -16.43 33.20
CA THR A 97 7.86 -17.45 33.22
C THR A 97 7.46 -18.76 32.51
N LYS A 98 6.22 -19.22 32.71
CA LYS A 98 5.69 -20.43 32.05
C LYS A 98 5.67 -20.28 30.52
N TYR A 99 5.18 -19.13 30.02
CA TYR A 99 5.15 -18.85 28.58
C TYR A 99 6.54 -18.65 27.99
N ALA A 100 7.44 -17.97 28.72
CA ALA A 100 8.81 -17.79 28.28
C ALA A 100 9.56 -19.12 28.17
N LYS A 101 9.36 -20.06 29.10
CA LYS A 101 9.92 -21.43 29.02
C LYS A 101 9.39 -22.19 27.81
N LYS A 102 8.08 -22.15 27.58
CA LYS A 102 7.44 -22.79 26.41
C LYS A 102 7.97 -22.19 25.10
N ASN A 103 8.02 -20.86 25.00
CA ASN A 103 8.52 -20.17 23.81
C ASN A 103 10.02 -20.42 23.60
N GLY A 104 10.81 -20.53 24.67
CA GLY A 104 12.23 -20.87 24.60
C GLY A 104 12.48 -22.22 23.94
N GLY A 105 11.71 -23.23 24.32
CA GLY A 105 11.74 -24.53 23.68
C GLY A 105 11.39 -24.49 22.20
N ALA A 106 10.30 -23.77 21.85
CA ALA A 106 9.87 -23.58 20.46
C ALA A 106 10.89 -22.82 19.60
N LEU A 107 11.62 -21.87 20.21
CA LEU A 107 12.66 -21.09 19.53
C LEU A 107 14.04 -21.79 19.52
N GLY A 108 14.19 -22.94 20.15
CA GLY A 108 15.48 -23.61 20.28
C GLY A 108 16.49 -22.82 21.12
N VAL A 109 16.04 -21.88 21.95
CA VAL A 109 16.90 -21.03 22.76
C VAL A 109 17.22 -21.73 24.10
N LYS A 110 18.51 -21.95 24.38
CA LYS A 110 18.96 -22.49 25.67
C LYS A 110 18.83 -21.42 26.76
N ASN A 111 18.18 -21.78 27.85
CA ASN A 111 18.09 -20.93 29.05
C ASN A 111 19.47 -20.88 29.74
N LYS A 112 19.80 -19.74 30.35
CA LYS A 112 20.98 -19.70 31.24
C LYS A 112 20.71 -20.53 32.48
N GLN A 113 21.64 -21.40 32.83
CA GLN A 113 21.49 -22.24 33.99
C GLN A 113 21.64 -21.48 35.33
N ASN A 114 22.41 -20.38 35.34
CA ASN A 114 22.70 -19.57 36.52
C ASN A 114 22.39 -18.09 36.28
N GLY A 115 21.89 -17.40 37.29
CA GLY A 115 21.62 -15.96 37.30
C GLY A 115 20.14 -15.59 37.38
N ASN A 116 19.88 -14.35 37.83
CA ASN A 116 18.55 -13.86 38.14
C ASN A 116 17.61 -13.70 36.89
N ARG A 117 18.14 -13.80 35.67
CA ARG A 117 17.37 -13.65 34.42
C ARG A 117 17.65 -14.79 33.45
N LYS A 118 17.36 -16.00 33.85
CA LYS A 118 17.62 -17.23 33.07
C LYS A 118 16.92 -17.26 31.73
N LEU A 119 15.72 -16.64 31.63
CA LEU A 119 14.89 -16.61 30.44
C LEU A 119 15.10 -15.36 29.57
N GLN A 120 16.01 -14.45 29.97
CA GLN A 120 16.29 -13.25 29.21
C GLN A 120 16.67 -13.52 27.73
N PRO A 121 17.48 -14.55 27.40
CA PRO A 121 17.79 -14.88 26.00
C PRO A 121 16.56 -15.18 25.14
N VAL A 122 15.51 -15.77 25.72
CA VAL A 122 14.26 -16.09 25.03
C VAL A 122 13.51 -14.78 24.68
N VAL A 123 13.45 -13.87 25.65
CA VAL A 123 12.77 -12.58 25.49
C VAL A 123 13.52 -11.67 24.52
N ASP A 124 14.85 -11.62 24.62
CA ASP A 124 15.71 -10.88 23.69
C ASP A 124 15.51 -11.40 22.25
N ARG A 125 15.41 -12.73 22.07
CA ARG A 125 15.20 -13.37 20.77
C ARG A 125 13.83 -13.07 20.19
N PHE A 126 12.78 -13.12 21.02
CA PHE A 126 11.43 -12.74 20.61
C PHE A 126 11.37 -11.30 20.08
N PHE A 127 11.92 -10.35 20.83
CA PHE A 127 11.90 -8.95 20.41
C PHE A 127 12.81 -8.68 19.21
N TYR A 128 13.92 -9.40 19.09
CA TYR A 128 14.74 -9.34 17.88
C TYR A 128 13.93 -9.74 16.64
N TRP A 129 13.24 -10.90 16.68
CA TRP A 129 12.37 -11.32 15.59
C TRP A 129 11.33 -10.26 15.23
N LEU A 130 10.58 -9.83 16.23
CA LEU A 130 9.50 -8.85 16.05
C LEU A 130 10.00 -7.56 15.37
N ARG A 131 11.16 -7.06 15.78
CA ARG A 131 11.73 -5.83 15.22
C ARG A 131 12.36 -6.07 13.85
N ALA A 132 13.04 -7.17 13.65
CA ALA A 132 13.62 -7.53 12.36
C ALA A 132 12.53 -7.72 11.30
N SER A 133 11.43 -8.41 11.62
CA SER A 133 10.29 -8.56 10.70
C SER A 133 9.72 -7.20 10.30
N LYS A 134 9.47 -6.30 11.25
CA LYS A 134 8.96 -4.95 10.93
C LYS A 134 9.92 -4.15 10.03
N LEU A 135 11.24 -4.30 10.25
CA LEU A 135 12.23 -3.63 9.43
C LEU A 135 12.33 -4.24 8.02
N GLU A 136 12.25 -5.56 7.90
CA GLU A 136 12.22 -6.24 6.60
C GLU A 136 10.93 -5.91 5.83
N THR A 137 9.78 -5.79 6.49
CA THR A 137 8.54 -5.35 5.84
C THR A 137 8.64 -3.91 5.31
N LYS A 138 9.32 -3.01 6.01
CA LYS A 138 9.61 -1.66 5.49
C LYS A 138 10.52 -1.69 4.25
N ARG A 139 11.51 -2.60 4.21
CA ARG A 139 12.33 -2.83 3.02
C ARG A 139 11.52 -3.43 1.86
N LEU A 140 10.63 -4.36 2.17
CA LEU A 140 9.69 -4.93 1.20
C LEU A 140 8.78 -3.86 0.60
N SER A 141 8.34 -2.87 1.38
CA SER A 141 7.58 -1.72 0.89
C SER A 141 8.37 -0.89 -0.13
N TYR A 142 9.64 -0.62 0.15
CA TYR A 142 10.53 0.08 -0.79
C TYR A 142 10.77 -0.73 -2.08
N TRP A 143 11.04 -2.01 -1.94
CA TRP A 143 11.18 -2.89 -3.09
C TRP A 143 9.92 -2.87 -3.96
N TRP A 144 8.75 -2.97 -3.35
CA TRP A 144 7.48 -2.95 -4.09
C TRP A 144 7.20 -1.59 -4.74
N ALA A 145 7.54 -0.47 -4.09
CA ALA A 145 7.44 0.85 -4.69
C ALA A 145 8.36 0.99 -5.93
N ASN A 146 9.56 0.43 -5.89
CA ASN A 146 10.46 0.37 -7.05
C ASN A 146 9.92 -0.53 -8.17
N GLU A 147 9.25 -1.65 -7.84
CA GLU A 147 8.55 -2.46 -8.84
C GLU A 147 7.42 -1.67 -9.50
N MET A 148 6.61 -0.93 -8.72
CA MET A 148 5.56 -0.05 -9.27
C MET A 148 6.13 1.02 -10.20
N LEU A 149 7.30 1.57 -9.89
CA LEU A 149 7.96 2.60 -10.69
C LEU A 149 8.49 2.05 -12.01
N ASN A 150 9.16 0.89 -11.98
CA ASN A 150 9.98 0.38 -13.08
C ASN A 150 9.33 -0.71 -13.92
N THR A 151 8.21 -1.28 -13.48
CA THR A 151 7.56 -2.37 -14.21
C THR A 151 7.04 -1.94 -15.58
N ASN A 152 7.19 -2.82 -16.57
CA ASN A 152 6.52 -2.68 -17.86
C ASN A 152 5.03 -3.09 -17.78
N ASN A 153 4.63 -3.78 -16.72
CA ASN A 153 3.29 -4.30 -16.51
C ASN A 153 2.61 -3.58 -15.34
N ALA A 154 2.42 -2.27 -15.48
CA ALA A 154 1.92 -1.42 -14.40
C ALA A 154 0.56 -1.88 -13.84
N LEU A 155 -0.32 -2.44 -14.69
CA LEU A 155 -1.61 -2.99 -14.25
C LEU A 155 -1.43 -4.15 -13.27
N GLN A 156 -0.39 -4.96 -13.41
CA GLN A 156 -0.10 -6.04 -12.47
C GLN A 156 0.13 -5.50 -11.05
N GLU A 157 1.01 -4.50 -10.90
CA GLU A 157 1.28 -3.91 -9.59
C GLU A 157 0.09 -3.10 -9.05
N LYS A 158 -0.69 -2.49 -9.94
CA LYS A 158 -1.95 -1.83 -9.59
C LYS A 158 -2.96 -2.82 -9.00
N MET A 159 -3.07 -4.02 -9.59
CA MET A 159 -3.93 -5.08 -9.07
C MET A 159 -3.40 -5.66 -7.75
N VAL A 160 -2.07 -5.77 -7.56
CA VAL A 160 -1.52 -6.14 -6.26
C VAL A 160 -1.92 -5.13 -5.19
N LEU A 161 -1.87 -3.82 -5.49
CA LEU A 161 -2.29 -2.77 -4.57
C LEU A 161 -3.80 -2.86 -4.26
N PHE A 162 -4.64 -3.13 -5.28
CA PHE A 162 -6.08 -3.35 -5.11
C PHE A 162 -6.36 -4.54 -4.20
N TRP A 163 -5.77 -5.71 -4.48
CA TRP A 163 -6.04 -6.91 -3.68
C TRP A 163 -5.46 -6.81 -2.27
N HIS A 164 -4.33 -6.13 -2.09
CA HIS A 164 -3.78 -5.90 -0.76
C HIS A 164 -4.66 -4.95 0.08
N ASN A 165 -5.41 -4.05 -0.55
CA ASN A 165 -6.45 -3.25 0.11
C ASN A 165 -7.70 -4.07 0.39
N HIS A 166 -8.19 -4.83 -0.59
CA HIS A 166 -9.42 -5.61 -0.50
C HIS A 166 -9.31 -6.79 0.49
N PHE A 167 -8.21 -7.53 0.44
CA PHE A 167 -7.87 -8.63 1.35
C PHE A 167 -6.86 -8.18 2.40
N ALA A 168 -7.20 -7.12 3.12
CA ALA A 168 -6.27 -6.45 4.00
C ALA A 168 -5.74 -7.38 5.10
N THR A 169 -4.41 -7.41 5.21
CA THR A 169 -3.66 -8.04 6.30
C THR A 169 -2.58 -7.09 6.78
N SER A 170 -2.33 -7.02 8.08
CA SER A 170 -1.37 -6.08 8.65
C SER A 170 -0.21 -6.78 9.36
N GLU A 171 1.01 -6.36 9.06
CA GLU A 171 2.23 -6.79 9.74
C GLU A 171 2.18 -6.54 11.26
N GLU A 172 1.42 -5.56 11.71
CA GLU A 172 1.24 -5.29 13.16
C GLU A 172 0.70 -6.51 13.91
N LYS A 173 -0.12 -7.35 13.24
CA LYS A 173 -0.67 -8.58 13.82
C LYS A 173 0.02 -9.84 13.28
N VAL A 174 0.34 -9.90 11.98
CA VAL A 174 0.97 -11.07 11.34
C VAL A 174 2.39 -11.28 11.85
N ARG A 175 3.18 -10.21 11.97
CA ARG A 175 4.53 -10.20 12.56
C ARG A 175 5.51 -11.17 11.90
N ASP A 176 5.32 -11.42 10.62
CA ASP A 176 6.20 -12.27 9.81
C ASP A 176 6.24 -11.75 8.37
N TYR A 177 7.26 -10.94 8.03
CA TYR A 177 7.44 -10.34 6.72
C TYR A 177 7.40 -11.36 5.57
N ARG A 178 7.82 -12.63 5.82
CA ARG A 178 7.80 -13.69 4.80
C ARG A 178 6.37 -14.05 4.38
N LYS A 179 5.43 -14.04 5.33
CA LYS A 179 4.00 -14.26 5.05
C LYS A 179 3.43 -13.09 4.25
N MET A 180 3.81 -11.86 4.60
CA MET A 180 3.41 -10.66 3.86
C MET A 180 3.97 -10.69 2.43
N GLN A 181 5.20 -11.14 2.25
CA GLN A 181 5.83 -11.33 0.94
C GLN A 181 5.10 -12.40 0.12
N ILE A 182 4.83 -13.56 0.70
CA ILE A 182 4.11 -14.68 0.03
C ILE A 182 2.74 -14.19 -0.47
N GLN A 183 2.01 -13.44 0.35
CA GLN A 183 0.72 -12.88 -0.04
C GLN A 183 0.85 -11.86 -1.18
N ASN A 184 1.83 -10.97 -1.12
CA ASN A 184 2.12 -10.00 -2.18
C ASN A 184 2.47 -10.69 -3.50
N ASP A 185 3.31 -11.74 -3.47
CA ASP A 185 3.68 -12.54 -4.63
C ASP A 185 2.50 -13.35 -5.18
N PHE A 186 1.61 -13.82 -4.30
CA PHE A 186 0.37 -14.47 -4.70
C PHE A 186 -0.55 -13.50 -5.46
N PHE A 187 -0.76 -12.29 -4.97
CA PHE A 187 -1.56 -11.29 -5.67
C PHE A 187 -0.92 -10.90 -7.02
N ARG A 188 0.39 -10.81 -7.10
CA ARG A 188 1.12 -10.51 -8.35
C ARG A 188 0.95 -11.62 -9.38
N SER A 189 1.01 -12.87 -8.96
CA SER A 189 0.88 -14.02 -9.86
C SER A 189 -0.56 -14.37 -10.23
N SER A 190 -1.53 -14.02 -9.38
CA SER A 190 -2.91 -14.48 -9.52
C SER A 190 -3.94 -13.34 -9.64
N GLY A 191 -3.58 -12.10 -9.32
CA GLY A 191 -4.51 -10.98 -9.19
C GLY A 191 -5.25 -10.57 -10.47
N LEU A 192 -4.80 -11.03 -11.63
CA LEU A 192 -5.44 -10.85 -12.93
C LEU A 192 -6.00 -12.17 -13.50
N THR A 193 -6.25 -13.16 -12.67
CA THR A 193 -6.87 -14.42 -13.08
C THR A 193 -8.35 -14.45 -12.68
N ASN A 194 -8.93 -15.64 -12.60
CA ASN A 194 -10.30 -15.84 -12.13
C ASN A 194 -10.42 -15.55 -10.62
N PHE A 195 -11.49 -14.86 -10.21
CA PHE A 195 -11.72 -14.49 -8.81
C PHE A 195 -11.88 -15.70 -7.88
N GLU A 196 -12.44 -16.82 -8.35
CA GLU A 196 -12.52 -18.07 -7.58
C GLU A 196 -11.12 -18.52 -7.13
N LYS A 197 -10.14 -18.50 -8.05
CA LYS A 197 -8.76 -18.83 -7.72
C LYS A 197 -8.17 -17.87 -6.68
N ILE A 198 -8.50 -16.59 -6.79
CA ILE A 198 -7.99 -15.56 -5.88
C ILE A 198 -8.57 -15.76 -4.48
N ILE A 199 -9.87 -15.88 -4.33
CA ILE A 199 -10.53 -16.05 -3.02
C ILE A 199 -10.16 -17.36 -2.35
N LYS A 200 -10.10 -18.48 -3.10
CA LYS A 200 -9.64 -19.78 -2.56
C LYS A 200 -8.18 -19.75 -2.16
N GLY A 201 -7.34 -19.01 -2.87
CA GLY A 201 -5.92 -18.86 -2.55
C GLY A 201 -5.70 -18.01 -1.31
N VAL A 202 -6.31 -16.82 -1.23
CA VAL A 202 -6.16 -15.92 -0.08
C VAL A 202 -6.78 -16.50 1.20
N SER A 203 -7.82 -17.31 1.08
CA SER A 203 -8.44 -18.01 2.21
C SER A 203 -7.50 -19.04 2.86
N LYS A 204 -6.47 -19.49 2.13
CA LYS A 204 -5.43 -20.41 2.60
C LYS A 204 -4.09 -19.72 2.84
N ASP A 205 -4.06 -18.41 2.65
CA ASP A 205 -2.84 -17.63 2.81
C ASP A 205 -2.40 -17.56 4.28
N PRO A 206 -1.14 -17.86 4.61
CA PRO A 206 -0.66 -17.88 5.99
C PRO A 206 -0.75 -16.52 6.71
N ALA A 207 -0.64 -15.39 5.99
CA ALA A 207 -0.81 -14.07 6.60
C ALA A 207 -2.28 -13.84 6.97
N MET A 208 -3.21 -14.17 6.06
CA MET A 208 -4.66 -14.05 6.28
C MET A 208 -5.12 -14.93 7.46
N LEU A 209 -4.69 -16.19 7.51
CA LEU A 209 -5.05 -17.12 8.58
C LEU A 209 -4.57 -16.64 9.96
N VAL A 210 -3.39 -16.03 10.04
CA VAL A 210 -2.91 -15.41 11.29
C VAL A 210 -3.70 -14.15 11.60
N TYR A 211 -3.95 -13.31 10.60
CA TYR A 211 -4.60 -12.03 10.78
C TYR A 211 -6.04 -12.17 11.28
N LEU A 212 -6.78 -13.16 10.80
CA LEU A 212 -8.16 -13.42 11.18
C LEU A 212 -8.32 -14.52 12.24
N ASP A 213 -7.23 -14.92 12.92
CA ASP A 213 -7.26 -15.91 14.01
C ASP A 213 -7.86 -17.28 13.61
N ALA A 214 -7.70 -17.69 12.34
CA ALA A 214 -8.28 -18.94 11.83
C ALA A 214 -7.88 -20.18 12.65
N GLY A 215 -6.66 -20.21 13.19
CA GLY A 215 -6.19 -21.30 14.06
C GLY A 215 -6.93 -21.43 15.39
N LYS A 216 -7.78 -20.47 15.76
CA LYS A 216 -8.67 -20.55 16.95
C LYS A 216 -10.05 -21.14 16.60
N ASN A 217 -10.34 -21.34 15.33
CA ASN A 217 -11.60 -21.89 14.85
C ASN A 217 -11.55 -23.42 14.84
N ILE A 218 -12.14 -24.05 15.87
CA ILE A 218 -12.07 -25.50 16.12
C ILE A 218 -13.45 -26.11 16.31
N LYS A 219 -13.59 -27.38 15.99
CA LYS A 219 -14.79 -28.18 16.25
C LYS A 219 -15.25 -28.05 17.69
N GLY A 220 -16.53 -27.78 17.90
CA GLY A 220 -17.12 -27.59 19.22
C GLY A 220 -16.98 -26.16 19.80
N ALA A 221 -16.05 -25.33 19.24
CA ALA A 221 -15.89 -23.93 19.59
C ALA A 221 -15.55 -23.11 18.33
N PRO A 222 -16.47 -22.99 17.36
CA PRO A 222 -16.23 -22.27 16.13
C PRO A 222 -15.99 -20.78 16.41
N ASN A 223 -15.01 -20.20 15.71
CA ASN A 223 -14.69 -18.78 15.72
C ASN A 223 -15.17 -18.14 14.41
N GLU A 224 -16.09 -17.20 14.51
CA GLU A 224 -16.78 -16.60 13.36
C GLU A 224 -15.94 -15.56 12.61
N ASN A 225 -14.86 -15.04 13.19
CA ASN A 225 -14.14 -13.89 12.67
C ASN A 225 -13.73 -14.08 11.19
N PHE A 226 -13.04 -15.17 10.89
CA PHE A 226 -12.63 -15.48 9.51
C PHE A 226 -13.83 -15.64 8.56
N ALA A 227 -14.86 -16.36 8.97
CA ALA A 227 -16.05 -16.62 8.16
C ALA A 227 -16.86 -15.33 7.90
N ARG A 228 -16.97 -14.47 8.91
CA ARG A 228 -17.64 -13.18 8.80
C ARG A 228 -16.98 -12.31 7.74
N GLU A 229 -15.63 -12.17 7.80
CA GLU A 229 -14.91 -11.35 6.84
C GLU A 229 -14.98 -11.91 5.41
N ILE A 230 -14.98 -13.22 5.24
CA ILE A 230 -15.18 -13.85 3.91
C ILE A 230 -16.53 -13.41 3.31
N LEU A 231 -17.59 -13.37 4.11
CA LEU A 231 -18.92 -12.98 3.63
C LEU A 231 -19.08 -11.46 3.48
N GLU A 232 -18.69 -10.70 4.48
CA GLU A 232 -18.93 -9.26 4.57
C GLU A 232 -18.00 -8.42 3.69
N LEU A 233 -16.70 -8.58 3.89
CA LEU A 233 -15.73 -7.68 3.29
C LEU A 233 -15.13 -8.22 1.99
N PHE A 234 -15.07 -9.55 1.85
CA PHE A 234 -14.30 -10.14 0.76
C PHE A 234 -15.15 -10.65 -0.41
N THR A 235 -16.46 -10.92 -0.21
CA THR A 235 -17.27 -11.52 -1.29
C THR A 235 -18.65 -10.92 -1.50
N MET A 236 -19.55 -10.95 -0.53
CA MET A 236 -20.98 -10.67 -0.75
C MET A 236 -21.40 -9.24 -0.33
N GLY A 237 -20.64 -8.60 0.57
CA GLY A 237 -21.07 -7.37 1.20
C GLY A 237 -22.15 -7.57 2.26
N TYR A 238 -22.38 -6.53 3.05
CA TYR A 238 -23.36 -6.55 4.15
C TYR A 238 -24.79 -6.84 3.67
N GLY A 239 -25.56 -7.60 4.48
CA GLY A 239 -27.00 -7.80 4.29
C GLY A 239 -27.40 -8.91 3.32
N ASN A 240 -26.45 -9.63 2.74
CA ASN A 240 -26.70 -10.68 1.76
C ASN A 240 -26.64 -12.11 2.35
N TYR A 241 -26.55 -12.24 3.66
CA TYR A 241 -26.46 -13.48 4.44
C TYR A 241 -27.06 -13.26 5.82
N THR A 242 -27.26 -14.34 6.57
CA THR A 242 -27.79 -14.33 7.94
C THR A 242 -26.69 -14.64 8.95
N GLU A 243 -26.93 -14.31 10.24
CA GLU A 243 -26.03 -14.72 11.34
C GLU A 243 -25.89 -16.25 11.43
N GLN A 244 -26.89 -17.01 10.99
CA GLN A 244 -26.79 -18.46 10.89
C GLN A 244 -25.81 -18.87 9.80
N ASP A 245 -25.82 -18.18 8.64
CA ASP A 245 -24.86 -18.47 7.56
C ASP A 245 -23.42 -18.22 8.02
N ILE A 246 -23.16 -17.19 8.82
CA ILE A 246 -21.84 -16.95 9.39
C ILE A 246 -21.42 -18.12 10.29
N ARG A 247 -22.30 -18.56 11.22
CA ARG A 247 -22.00 -19.67 12.13
C ARG A 247 -21.74 -20.98 11.39
N GLU A 248 -22.56 -21.29 10.40
CA GLU A 248 -22.42 -22.51 9.63
C GLU A 248 -21.17 -22.49 8.74
N SER A 249 -20.84 -21.34 8.14
CA SER A 249 -19.59 -21.20 7.40
C SER A 249 -18.37 -21.28 8.33
N ALA A 250 -18.43 -20.70 9.54
CA ALA A 250 -17.36 -20.84 10.53
C ALA A 250 -17.09 -22.32 10.88
N ARG A 251 -18.15 -23.15 11.02
CA ARG A 251 -18.03 -24.59 11.20
C ARG A 251 -17.32 -25.27 10.04
N ALA A 252 -17.56 -24.82 8.80
CA ALA A 252 -16.91 -25.37 7.60
C ALA A 252 -15.42 -25.02 7.50
N PHE A 253 -14.99 -23.89 8.08
CA PHE A 253 -13.59 -23.47 8.16
C PHE A 253 -12.85 -23.97 9.41
N THR A 254 -13.50 -24.73 10.30
CA THR A 254 -12.82 -25.30 11.47
C THR A 254 -11.63 -26.18 11.07
N GLY A 255 -10.56 -26.13 11.86
CA GLY A 255 -9.32 -26.86 11.62
C GLY A 255 -8.39 -26.24 10.58
N TRP A 256 -8.83 -25.19 9.86
CA TRP A 256 -7.93 -24.44 8.96
C TRP A 256 -6.91 -23.68 9.78
N ASN A 257 -5.64 -23.87 9.45
CA ASN A 257 -4.54 -23.27 10.18
C ASN A 257 -3.32 -23.09 9.29
N GLN A 258 -2.29 -22.48 9.83
CA GLN A 258 -0.98 -22.40 9.21
C GLN A 258 0.10 -23.05 10.09
N TYR A 259 1.05 -23.70 9.46
CA TYR A 259 2.28 -24.17 10.11
C TYR A 259 3.47 -23.61 9.34
N LYS A 260 4.29 -22.81 10.04
CA LYS A 260 5.36 -22.02 9.41
C LYS A 260 4.81 -21.10 8.33
N LEU A 261 5.14 -21.35 7.05
CA LEU A 261 4.72 -20.57 5.89
C LEU A 261 3.66 -21.28 5.03
N ASN A 262 3.14 -22.42 5.50
CA ASN A 262 2.22 -23.24 4.73
C ASN A 262 0.85 -23.33 5.38
N PHE A 263 -0.18 -23.41 4.53
CA PHE A 263 -1.52 -23.81 4.95
C PHE A 263 -1.54 -25.28 5.41
N VAL A 264 -2.27 -25.56 6.48
CA VAL A 264 -2.52 -26.91 6.98
C VAL A 264 -3.97 -27.05 7.44
N ILE A 265 -4.51 -28.26 7.35
CA ILE A 265 -5.80 -28.60 7.96
C ILE A 265 -5.52 -29.56 9.12
N ASN A 266 -6.09 -29.26 10.28
CA ASN A 266 -6.13 -30.20 11.41
C ASN A 266 -7.48 -30.93 11.40
N ASP A 267 -7.48 -32.14 10.88
CA ASP A 267 -8.69 -32.97 10.71
C ASP A 267 -9.38 -33.28 12.04
N GLU A 268 -8.63 -33.42 13.14
CA GLU A 268 -9.19 -33.64 14.48
C GLU A 268 -10.02 -32.44 14.96
N GLN A 269 -9.66 -31.25 14.50
CA GLN A 269 -10.32 -29.99 14.82
C GLN A 269 -11.40 -29.58 13.78
N HIS A 270 -11.55 -30.36 12.69
CA HIS A 270 -12.54 -30.07 11.66
C HIS A 270 -13.93 -30.61 12.01
N ASP A 271 -14.97 -29.81 11.75
CA ASP A 271 -16.37 -30.18 11.92
C ASP A 271 -16.92 -30.77 10.61
N ASN A 272 -17.03 -32.10 10.56
CA ASN A 272 -17.60 -32.85 9.43
C ASN A 272 -19.13 -32.98 9.48
N GLY A 273 -19.81 -32.36 10.46
CA GLY A 273 -21.26 -32.41 10.59
C GLY A 273 -21.99 -31.72 9.43
N ILE A 274 -23.29 -32.02 9.30
CA ILE A 274 -24.18 -31.36 8.34
C ILE A 274 -24.31 -29.88 8.72
N LYS A 275 -24.26 -29.01 7.70
CA LYS A 275 -24.37 -27.56 7.79
C LYS A 275 -25.47 -27.05 6.88
N LYS A 276 -26.15 -25.99 7.28
CA LYS A 276 -27.14 -25.30 6.46
C LYS A 276 -26.65 -23.91 6.13
N PHE A 277 -26.29 -23.67 4.86
CA PHE A 277 -25.66 -22.44 4.41
C PHE A 277 -26.27 -21.93 3.10
N LEU A 278 -26.73 -20.68 3.05
CA LEU A 278 -27.36 -20.02 1.89
C LEU A 278 -28.44 -20.88 1.22
N ASN A 279 -29.31 -21.52 2.03
CA ASN A 279 -30.37 -22.46 1.64
C ASN A 279 -29.90 -23.83 1.12
N HIS A 280 -28.64 -24.16 1.18
CA HIS A 280 -28.10 -25.50 0.89
C HIS A 280 -27.84 -26.26 2.19
N THR A 281 -28.01 -27.57 2.13
CA THR A 281 -27.79 -28.47 3.28
C THR A 281 -26.84 -29.58 2.88
N GLY A 282 -25.73 -29.75 3.62
CA GLY A 282 -24.73 -30.76 3.32
C GLY A 282 -23.53 -30.73 4.30
N SER A 283 -22.63 -31.69 4.15
CA SER A 283 -21.37 -31.72 4.90
C SER A 283 -20.33 -30.90 4.17
N PHE A 284 -20.48 -29.54 4.21
CA PHE A 284 -19.63 -28.63 3.50
C PHE A 284 -18.31 -28.40 4.24
N ASN A 285 -17.20 -28.36 3.48
CA ASN A 285 -15.91 -27.82 3.89
C ASN A 285 -15.73 -26.37 3.42
N GLY A 286 -14.64 -25.70 3.82
CA GLY A 286 -14.41 -24.30 3.52
C GLY A 286 -14.35 -23.98 2.01
N ASN A 287 -13.81 -24.85 1.15
CA ASN A 287 -13.82 -24.64 -0.29
C ASN A 287 -15.24 -24.66 -0.87
N GLN A 288 -16.06 -25.60 -0.44
CA GLN A 288 -17.46 -25.72 -0.89
C GLN A 288 -18.32 -24.55 -0.42
N ILE A 289 -18.03 -23.98 0.76
CA ILE A 289 -18.67 -22.72 1.20
C ILE A 289 -18.33 -21.57 0.22
N ILE A 290 -17.07 -21.46 -0.20
CA ILE A 290 -16.66 -20.45 -1.20
C ILE A 290 -17.37 -20.70 -2.54
N ASP A 291 -17.51 -21.95 -2.99
CA ASP A 291 -18.22 -22.27 -4.22
C ASP A 291 -19.68 -21.79 -4.17
N LEU A 292 -20.40 -22.07 -3.07
CA LEU A 292 -21.77 -21.59 -2.85
C LEU A 292 -21.89 -20.06 -2.80
N ILE A 293 -20.88 -19.37 -2.28
CA ILE A 293 -20.82 -17.90 -2.29
C ILE A 293 -20.68 -17.36 -3.73
N LEU A 294 -19.86 -18.00 -4.55
CA LEU A 294 -19.64 -17.59 -5.94
C LEU A 294 -20.86 -17.81 -6.84
N GLU A 295 -21.77 -18.72 -6.49
CA GLU A 295 -23.03 -18.89 -7.19
C GLU A 295 -23.95 -17.67 -7.05
N LYS A 296 -23.80 -16.87 -5.98
CA LYS A 296 -24.65 -15.71 -5.72
C LYS A 296 -24.33 -14.54 -6.63
N GLN A 297 -25.37 -13.94 -7.19
CA GLN A 297 -25.25 -12.74 -8.04
C GLN A 297 -24.65 -11.57 -7.27
N GLN A 298 -24.97 -11.42 -5.99
CA GLN A 298 -24.45 -10.39 -5.09
C GLN A 298 -22.93 -10.41 -4.97
N THR A 299 -22.30 -11.58 -5.05
CA THR A 299 -20.83 -11.71 -5.05
C THR A 299 -20.23 -11.05 -6.29
N ALA A 300 -20.78 -11.31 -7.46
CA ALA A 300 -20.32 -10.70 -8.70
C ALA A 300 -20.55 -9.18 -8.70
N GLU A 301 -21.70 -8.72 -8.22
CA GLU A 301 -22.04 -7.30 -8.09
C GLU A 301 -21.09 -6.58 -7.14
N PHE A 302 -20.76 -7.19 -6.00
CA PHE A 302 -19.86 -6.64 -5.01
C PHE A 302 -18.42 -6.49 -5.56
N ILE A 303 -17.87 -7.56 -6.13
CA ILE A 303 -16.51 -7.55 -6.68
C ILE A 303 -16.38 -6.63 -7.90
N ALA A 304 -17.32 -6.69 -8.83
CA ALA A 304 -17.35 -5.79 -9.98
C ALA A 304 -17.43 -4.32 -9.55
N SER A 305 -18.26 -4.02 -8.51
CA SER A 305 -18.39 -2.66 -7.98
C SER A 305 -17.08 -2.18 -7.32
N LYS A 306 -16.37 -3.03 -6.59
CA LYS A 306 -15.08 -2.71 -6.00
C LYS A 306 -14.02 -2.43 -7.07
N LEU A 307 -13.94 -3.24 -8.11
CA LEU A 307 -13.04 -3.04 -9.25
C LEU A 307 -13.38 -1.76 -10.00
N TYR A 308 -14.65 -1.54 -10.30
CA TYR A 308 -15.10 -0.33 -10.98
C TYR A 308 -14.80 0.93 -10.15
N SER A 309 -15.12 0.91 -8.85
CA SER A 309 -14.81 2.00 -7.94
C SER A 309 -13.31 2.32 -7.89
N PHE A 310 -12.46 1.29 -7.93
CA PHE A 310 -11.01 1.47 -7.91
C PHE A 310 -10.46 2.06 -9.22
N PHE A 311 -10.97 1.64 -10.38
CA PHE A 311 -10.42 2.04 -11.68
C PHE A 311 -11.18 3.18 -12.36
N VAL A 312 -12.46 3.39 -12.09
CA VAL A 312 -13.31 4.32 -12.83
C VAL A 312 -13.91 5.41 -11.94
N ASN A 313 -14.94 5.08 -11.16
CA ASN A 313 -15.68 6.07 -10.37
C ASN A 313 -16.18 5.43 -9.06
N PRO A 314 -15.94 6.05 -7.89
CA PRO A 314 -16.43 5.56 -6.62
C PRO A 314 -17.97 5.65 -6.48
N ILE A 315 -18.63 6.44 -7.32
CA ILE A 315 -20.10 6.62 -7.30
C ILE A 315 -20.73 5.72 -8.36
N ILE A 316 -21.50 4.74 -7.92
CA ILE A 316 -22.15 3.73 -8.77
C ILE A 316 -23.61 3.58 -8.37
N SER A 317 -24.53 3.61 -9.34
CA SER A 317 -25.96 3.33 -9.12
C SER A 317 -26.19 1.83 -8.86
N ASN A 318 -27.32 1.46 -8.23
CA ASN A 318 -27.65 0.05 -8.02
C ASN A 318 -27.90 -0.71 -9.32
N ASP A 319 -28.43 -0.07 -10.34
CA ASP A 319 -28.66 -0.71 -11.64
C ASP A 319 -27.35 -0.93 -12.39
N ASP A 320 -26.40 0.02 -12.27
CA ASP A 320 -25.06 -0.13 -12.81
C ASP A 320 -24.27 -1.25 -12.10
N LYS A 321 -24.41 -1.39 -10.77
CA LYS A 321 -23.81 -2.52 -10.03
C LYS A 321 -24.29 -3.87 -10.57
N LYS A 322 -25.59 -3.99 -10.82
CA LYS A 322 -26.15 -5.21 -11.43
C LYS A 322 -25.56 -5.45 -12.82
N LYS A 323 -25.50 -4.39 -13.67
CA LYS A 323 -24.98 -4.50 -15.04
C LYS A 323 -23.54 -4.98 -15.08
N ILE A 324 -22.65 -4.36 -14.31
CA ILE A 324 -21.24 -4.77 -14.25
C ILE A 324 -21.05 -6.11 -13.50
N GLY A 325 -21.91 -6.41 -12.52
CA GLY A 325 -21.94 -7.71 -11.85
C GLY A 325 -22.30 -8.85 -12.82
N LEU A 326 -23.30 -8.64 -13.70
CA LEU A 326 -23.63 -9.59 -14.77
C LEU A 326 -22.47 -9.75 -15.75
N LEU A 327 -21.76 -8.68 -16.11
CA LEU A 327 -20.57 -8.74 -16.95
C LEU A 327 -19.50 -9.65 -16.33
N LEU A 328 -19.15 -9.44 -15.06
CA LEU A 328 -18.15 -10.25 -14.36
C LEU A 328 -18.60 -11.72 -14.22
N LYS A 329 -19.87 -11.94 -13.92
CA LYS A 329 -20.40 -13.32 -13.78
C LYS A 329 -20.45 -14.06 -15.11
N SER A 330 -20.81 -13.38 -16.21
CA SER A 330 -20.87 -13.99 -17.55
C SER A 330 -19.48 -14.37 -18.10
N SER A 331 -18.42 -13.74 -17.63
CA SER A 331 -17.03 -14.11 -17.92
C SER A 331 -16.45 -15.11 -16.92
N ASP A 332 -17.31 -15.81 -16.18
CA ASP A 332 -16.89 -16.78 -15.14
C ASP A 332 -15.88 -16.18 -14.16
N TYR A 333 -16.13 -14.94 -13.73
CA TYR A 333 -15.25 -14.17 -12.82
C TYR A 333 -13.82 -13.92 -13.35
N ASP A 334 -13.59 -13.93 -14.67
CA ASP A 334 -12.30 -13.57 -15.26
C ASP A 334 -12.06 -12.06 -15.11
N ILE A 335 -11.06 -11.70 -14.28
CA ILE A 335 -10.72 -10.31 -13.98
C ILE A 335 -10.14 -9.59 -15.20
N ARG A 336 -9.40 -10.29 -16.08
CA ARG A 336 -8.83 -9.68 -17.28
C ARG A 336 -9.91 -9.31 -18.28
N GLU A 337 -10.84 -10.22 -18.55
CA GLU A 337 -11.94 -9.97 -19.47
C GLU A 337 -12.82 -8.82 -18.97
N PHE A 338 -13.12 -8.80 -17.68
CA PHE A 338 -13.84 -7.70 -17.05
C PHE A 338 -13.09 -6.36 -17.24
N LEU A 339 -11.81 -6.28 -16.88
CA LEU A 339 -11.03 -5.05 -17.01
C LEU A 339 -10.80 -4.64 -18.46
N HIS A 340 -10.64 -5.60 -19.38
CA HIS A 340 -10.55 -5.29 -20.81
C HIS A 340 -11.81 -4.58 -21.31
N THR A 341 -12.98 -5.07 -20.95
CA THR A 341 -14.26 -4.44 -21.31
C THR A 341 -14.39 -3.06 -20.68
N ILE A 342 -14.05 -2.90 -19.40
CA ILE A 342 -14.12 -1.63 -18.70
C ILE A 342 -13.16 -0.60 -19.31
N PHE A 343 -11.89 -0.95 -19.54
CA PHE A 343 -10.89 -0.01 -20.09
C PHE A 343 -11.14 0.37 -21.56
N LEU A 344 -11.92 -0.42 -22.28
CA LEU A 344 -12.38 -0.05 -23.64
C LEU A 344 -13.66 0.77 -23.63
N SER A 345 -14.43 0.80 -22.54
CA SER A 345 -15.76 1.40 -22.51
C SER A 345 -15.71 2.92 -22.65
N LYS A 346 -16.70 3.50 -23.32
CA LYS A 346 -16.90 4.96 -23.35
C LYS A 346 -17.09 5.54 -21.96
N ASP A 347 -17.73 4.80 -21.08
CA ASP A 347 -17.93 5.19 -19.69
C ASP A 347 -16.60 5.46 -18.96
N PHE A 348 -15.60 4.59 -19.14
CA PHE A 348 -14.27 4.78 -18.56
C PHE A 348 -13.66 6.14 -18.94
N TYR A 349 -13.75 6.53 -20.21
CA TYR A 349 -13.17 7.79 -20.71
C TYR A 349 -14.06 9.02 -20.43
N SER A 350 -15.33 8.84 -20.10
CA SER A 350 -16.20 9.92 -19.65
C SER A 350 -16.02 10.27 -18.17
N ASN A 351 -15.48 9.33 -17.38
CA ASN A 351 -15.24 9.47 -15.94
C ASN A 351 -13.82 9.94 -15.60
N LYS A 352 -13.27 10.91 -16.35
CA LYS A 352 -11.98 11.52 -16.04
C LYS A 352 -12.05 12.33 -14.76
N LEU A 353 -10.94 12.33 -13.99
CA LEU A 353 -10.75 13.17 -12.79
C LEU A 353 -11.76 12.93 -11.67
N THR A 354 -12.39 11.79 -11.68
CA THR A 354 -13.36 11.40 -10.65
C THR A 354 -12.70 10.83 -9.40
N LYS A 355 -11.38 10.58 -9.46
CA LYS A 355 -10.64 9.98 -8.36
C LYS A 355 -9.48 10.83 -7.87
N ILE A 356 -9.20 10.72 -6.59
CA ILE A 356 -8.03 11.30 -5.94
C ILE A 356 -6.92 10.27 -5.92
N LYS A 357 -5.71 10.68 -6.29
CA LYS A 357 -4.53 9.82 -6.18
C LYS A 357 -4.34 9.36 -4.75
N SER A 358 -4.26 8.05 -4.54
CA SER A 358 -3.85 7.51 -3.24
C SER A 358 -2.41 7.95 -2.90
N PRO A 359 -2.00 7.91 -1.63
CA PRO A 359 -0.64 8.31 -1.26
C PRO A 359 0.46 7.56 -2.03
N VAL A 360 0.31 6.27 -2.26
CA VAL A 360 1.25 5.48 -3.05
C VAL A 360 1.25 5.91 -4.52
N GLU A 361 0.08 6.14 -5.11
CA GLU A 361 -0.04 6.66 -6.48
C GLU A 361 0.59 8.05 -6.63
N LEU A 362 0.42 8.91 -5.63
CA LEU A 362 1.05 10.24 -5.62
C LEU A 362 2.57 10.11 -5.63
N VAL A 363 3.14 9.35 -4.69
CA VAL A 363 4.60 9.25 -4.55
C VAL A 363 5.23 8.57 -5.75
N VAL A 364 4.73 7.38 -6.14
CA VAL A 364 5.29 6.64 -7.29
C VAL A 364 5.07 7.41 -8.60
N GLY A 365 3.90 8.00 -8.79
CA GLY A 365 3.58 8.80 -9.98
C GLY A 365 4.46 10.06 -10.10
N THR A 366 4.77 10.73 -8.98
CA THR A 366 5.69 11.88 -8.97
C THR A 366 7.10 11.45 -9.41
N HIS A 367 7.63 10.36 -8.87
CA HIS A 367 8.94 9.83 -9.29
C HIS A 367 8.94 9.49 -10.79
N LYS A 368 7.89 8.85 -11.28
CA LYS A 368 7.77 8.48 -12.70
C LYS A 368 7.70 9.68 -13.63
N LEU A 369 6.93 10.70 -13.28
CA LEU A 369 6.81 11.93 -14.07
C LEU A 369 8.09 12.78 -14.04
N LEU A 370 8.94 12.62 -13.02
CA LEU A 370 10.26 13.25 -12.92
C LEU A 370 11.37 12.42 -13.59
N ASP A 371 11.04 11.33 -14.29
CA ASP A 371 11.98 10.38 -14.92
C ASP A 371 13.02 9.81 -13.93
N LEU A 372 12.61 9.53 -12.71
CA LEU A 372 13.47 8.90 -11.72
C LEU A 372 13.44 7.38 -11.86
N ASP A 373 14.59 6.74 -11.83
CA ASP A 373 14.74 5.29 -11.98
C ASP A 373 14.56 4.51 -10.67
N GLU A 374 14.59 5.22 -9.54
CA GLU A 374 14.54 4.62 -8.21
C GLU A 374 13.77 5.50 -7.23
N ILE A 375 13.01 4.88 -6.34
CA ILE A 375 12.39 5.59 -5.22
C ILE A 375 13.49 6.08 -4.28
N SER A 376 13.56 7.39 -4.10
CA SER A 376 14.56 8.03 -3.24
C SER A 376 14.35 7.66 -1.76
N GLY A 377 15.43 7.55 -1.01
CA GLY A 377 15.37 7.30 0.43
C GLY A 377 15.11 8.56 1.25
N VAL A 378 15.24 9.74 0.64
CA VAL A 378 14.97 11.06 1.20
C VAL A 378 14.23 11.87 0.14
N PRO A 379 12.96 12.25 0.38
CA PRO A 379 12.12 11.92 1.54
C PRO A 379 11.80 10.41 1.67
N ASP A 380 11.58 9.97 2.91
CA ASP A 380 11.35 8.54 3.20
C ASP A 380 9.98 8.08 2.73
N PHE A 381 9.93 7.17 1.75
CA PHE A 381 8.70 6.61 1.18
C PHE A 381 7.74 6.06 2.25
N ASN A 382 8.25 5.26 3.20
CA ASN A 382 7.42 4.67 4.24
C ASN A 382 6.84 5.74 5.20
N LEU A 383 7.62 6.78 5.49
CA LEU A 383 7.17 7.86 6.36
C LEU A 383 6.07 8.67 5.66
N ILE A 384 6.33 9.13 4.43
CA ILE A 384 5.37 9.94 3.66
C ILE A 384 4.06 9.19 3.43
N THR A 385 4.11 7.96 2.93
CA THR A 385 2.90 7.18 2.68
C THR A 385 2.15 6.85 3.98
N SER A 386 2.85 6.66 5.09
CA SER A 386 2.25 6.47 6.42
C SER A 386 1.57 7.74 6.93
N ASN A 387 2.22 8.90 6.83
CA ASN A 387 1.64 10.19 7.24
C ASN A 387 0.40 10.54 6.43
N LEU A 388 0.38 10.16 5.15
CA LEU A 388 -0.77 10.31 4.27
C LEU A 388 -1.84 9.21 4.44
N GLY A 389 -1.61 8.21 5.31
CA GLY A 389 -2.59 7.19 5.67
C GLY A 389 -2.53 5.89 4.88
N GLN A 390 -1.53 5.68 3.98
CA GLN A 390 -1.39 4.45 3.19
C GLN A 390 -0.02 3.78 3.39
N SER A 391 0.23 3.25 4.57
CA SER A 391 1.45 2.46 4.82
C SER A 391 1.32 1.06 4.22
N LEU A 392 2.14 0.72 3.23
CA LEU A 392 2.13 -0.61 2.59
C LEU A 392 2.42 -1.69 3.63
N PHE A 393 1.67 -2.79 3.59
CA PHE A 393 1.67 -3.91 4.55
C PHE A 393 1.18 -3.57 5.97
N PHE A 394 0.66 -2.36 6.19
CA PHE A 394 0.13 -1.92 7.47
C PHE A 394 -1.25 -1.27 7.33
N PRO A 395 -2.23 -1.89 6.64
CA PRO A 395 -3.58 -1.35 6.62
C PRO A 395 -4.10 -1.24 8.07
N PRO A 396 -4.87 -0.18 8.38
CA PRO A 396 -5.32 0.09 9.74
C PRO A 396 -6.34 -0.91 10.27
N THR A 397 -7.14 -1.48 9.37
CA THR A 397 -8.22 -2.44 9.70
C THR A 397 -8.31 -3.54 8.66
N VAL A 398 -9.14 -4.54 8.90
CA VAL A 398 -9.47 -5.60 7.93
C VAL A 398 -10.23 -5.06 6.70
N ALA A 399 -10.86 -3.90 6.81
CA ALA A 399 -11.51 -3.22 5.68
C ALA A 399 -10.52 -2.49 4.75
N GLY A 400 -9.23 -2.51 5.07
CA GLY A 400 -8.19 -1.86 4.27
C GLY A 400 -7.90 -0.41 4.67
N TRP A 401 -7.34 0.35 3.71
CA TRP A 401 -7.10 1.78 3.82
C TRP A 401 -8.34 2.58 3.43
N SER A 402 -8.35 3.86 3.80
CA SER A 402 -9.31 4.83 3.25
C SER A 402 -9.25 4.89 1.72
N GLU A 403 -10.29 5.41 1.10
CA GLU A 403 -10.39 5.52 -0.34
C GLU A 403 -10.86 6.92 -0.76
N ASP A 404 -10.44 7.36 -1.94
CA ASP A 404 -10.90 8.57 -2.63
C ASP A 404 -10.87 9.84 -1.76
N LYS A 405 -12.01 10.44 -1.45
CA LYS A 405 -12.11 11.72 -0.72
C LYS A 405 -11.51 11.67 0.67
N ASP A 406 -11.48 10.51 1.30
CA ASP A 406 -10.90 10.35 2.63
C ASP A 406 -9.38 10.55 2.66
N TRP A 407 -8.73 10.54 1.48
CA TRP A 407 -7.31 10.94 1.35
C TRP A 407 -7.08 12.43 1.50
N ILE A 408 -8.14 13.26 1.49
CA ILE A 408 -8.04 14.73 1.53
C ILE A 408 -8.60 15.25 2.84
N THR A 409 -7.70 15.51 3.76
CA THR A 409 -7.94 16.25 5.00
C THR A 409 -7.05 17.50 5.02
N PRO A 410 -7.31 18.50 5.86
CA PRO A 410 -6.43 19.68 5.96
C PRO A 410 -4.97 19.31 6.22
N SER A 411 -4.70 18.34 7.09
CA SER A 411 -3.34 17.89 7.39
C SER A 411 -2.71 17.12 6.23
N SER A 412 -3.47 16.24 5.56
CA SER A 412 -2.94 15.49 4.43
C SER A 412 -2.67 16.36 3.20
N LEU A 413 -3.42 17.47 3.00
CA LEU A 413 -3.11 18.44 1.95
C LEU A 413 -1.78 19.15 2.19
N ILE A 414 -1.50 19.52 3.44
CA ILE A 414 -0.21 20.11 3.82
C ILE A 414 0.91 19.09 3.60
N GLU A 415 0.72 17.84 4.06
CA GLU A 415 1.71 16.78 3.87
C GLU A 415 1.96 16.43 2.39
N ARG A 416 0.94 16.50 1.53
CA ARG A 416 1.10 16.35 0.07
C ARG A 416 1.97 17.45 -0.52
N GLY A 417 1.76 18.71 -0.08
CA GLY A 417 2.61 19.84 -0.46
C GLY A 417 4.04 19.71 0.07
N ASN A 418 4.21 19.32 1.34
CA ASN A 418 5.52 19.08 1.97
C ASN A 418 6.29 17.97 1.24
N PHE A 419 5.63 16.87 0.88
CA PHE A 419 6.27 15.82 0.08
C PHE A 419 6.85 16.35 -1.23
N ILE A 420 6.09 17.16 -1.97
CA ILE A 420 6.59 17.76 -3.21
C ILE A 420 7.75 18.71 -2.95
N PHE A 421 7.65 19.51 -1.87
CA PHE A 421 8.75 20.40 -1.46
C PHE A 421 10.01 19.60 -1.13
N ASP A 422 9.91 18.57 -0.30
CA ASP A 422 11.03 17.73 0.10
C ASP A 422 11.67 16.98 -1.09
N MET A 423 10.87 16.62 -2.10
CA MET A 423 11.36 16.03 -3.35
C MET A 423 12.19 17.02 -4.16
N LEU A 424 11.73 18.27 -4.29
CA LEU A 424 12.36 19.27 -5.14
C LEU A 424 13.51 20.02 -4.43
N PHE A 425 13.43 20.17 -3.11
CA PHE A 425 14.39 20.92 -2.28
C PHE A 425 14.93 20.04 -1.15
N THR A 426 15.35 18.83 -1.48
CA THR A 426 15.76 17.82 -0.50
C THR A 426 16.86 18.29 0.42
N ASP A 427 16.63 18.32 1.74
CA ASP A 427 17.65 18.52 2.76
C ASP A 427 18.27 17.18 3.18
N ILE A 428 19.42 16.87 2.60
CA ILE A 428 20.18 15.66 2.89
C ILE A 428 20.84 15.66 4.28
N ASN A 429 20.85 16.80 4.97
CA ASN A 429 21.42 16.89 6.31
C ASN A 429 20.43 16.42 7.38
N PHE A 430 19.14 16.39 7.07
CA PHE A 430 18.11 15.88 7.98
C PHE A 430 17.76 14.43 7.67
N ILE A 431 18.32 13.51 8.46
CA ILE A 431 18.00 12.08 8.39
C ILE A 431 17.32 11.66 9.69
N PRO A 432 16.08 11.13 9.64
CA PRO A 432 15.40 10.67 10.85
C PRO A 432 16.22 9.63 11.62
N PRO A 433 16.22 9.68 12.96
CA PRO A 433 17.14 8.92 13.81
C PRO A 433 16.95 7.41 13.86
N ASP A 434 16.00 6.82 13.23
CA ASP A 434 15.70 5.40 13.40
C ASP A 434 16.30 4.45 12.35
N ARG A 435 17.02 4.98 11.33
CA ARG A 435 17.56 4.15 10.26
C ARG A 435 18.76 4.71 9.54
N TYR A 436 19.92 4.36 10.05
CA TYR A 436 21.15 4.89 9.53
C TYR A 436 21.98 3.88 8.75
N PRO A 437 22.56 4.27 7.62
CA PRO A 437 23.69 3.54 7.08
C PRO A 437 24.79 3.49 8.15
N SER A 438 25.20 2.29 8.51
CA SER A 438 26.22 2.07 9.57
C SER A 438 27.60 2.69 9.26
N HIS A 439 27.82 3.12 8.03
CA HIS A 439 29.05 3.76 7.56
C HIS A 439 29.04 5.29 7.64
N ASP A 440 27.89 5.92 7.93
CA ASP A 440 27.81 7.36 8.11
C ASP A 440 28.23 7.73 9.54
N TYR A 441 29.36 8.43 9.69
CA TYR A 441 29.92 8.80 10.99
C TYR A 441 29.00 9.71 11.81
N LYS A 442 28.30 10.67 11.17
CA LYS A 442 27.35 11.58 11.86
C LYS A 442 26.20 10.79 12.49
N ILE A 443 25.78 9.79 11.80
CA ILE A 443 24.71 8.88 12.19
C ILE A 443 25.17 7.93 13.28
N LYS A 444 26.42 7.48 13.20
CA LYS A 444 27.04 6.69 14.27
C LYS A 444 27.04 7.48 15.57
N ASP A 445 27.42 8.75 15.54
CA ASP A 445 27.44 9.62 16.72
C ASP A 445 26.02 9.81 17.29
N VAL A 446 25.01 10.06 16.45
CA VAL A 446 23.61 10.17 16.90
C VAL A 446 23.11 8.84 17.47
N ASN A 447 23.45 7.71 16.84
CA ASN A 447 23.13 6.38 17.36
C ASN A 447 23.78 6.11 18.72
N GLU A 448 25.05 6.50 18.88
CA GLU A 448 25.75 6.40 20.16
C GLU A 448 25.11 7.30 21.22
N LEU A 449 24.66 8.51 20.88
CA LEU A 449 23.93 9.39 21.78
C LEU A 449 22.58 8.81 22.20
N ILE A 450 21.83 8.22 21.25
CA ILE A 450 20.56 7.54 21.54
C ILE A 450 20.81 6.31 22.43
N VAL A 451 21.83 5.52 22.13
CA VAL A 451 22.22 4.35 22.92
C VAL A 451 22.66 4.79 24.32
N LYS A 452 23.46 5.85 24.45
CA LYS A 452 23.87 6.42 25.75
C LYS A 452 22.68 7.00 26.51
N GLY A 453 21.72 7.63 25.84
CA GLY A 453 20.48 8.13 26.45
C GLY A 453 19.55 7.01 26.96
N LEU A 454 19.69 5.81 26.39
CA LEU A 454 19.00 4.60 26.83
C LEU A 454 19.84 3.73 27.79
N ASP A 455 21.08 4.11 28.01
CA ASP A 455 21.94 3.46 29.01
C ASP A 455 21.40 3.76 30.41
N VAL A 456 21.16 2.67 31.14
CA VAL A 456 20.64 2.70 32.51
C VAL A 456 21.45 3.60 33.44
N HIS A 457 22.74 3.73 33.21
CA HIS A 457 23.63 4.54 34.05
C HIS A 457 23.58 6.02 33.72
N SER A 458 23.34 6.39 32.47
CA SER A 458 23.22 7.80 32.06
C SER A 458 21.82 8.37 32.27
N ALA A 459 20.78 7.55 32.02
CA ALA A 459 19.39 7.94 32.22
C ALA A 459 18.97 7.98 33.71
N THR A 460 19.76 7.39 34.61
CA THR A 460 19.42 7.23 36.02
C THR A 460 20.26 8.04 37.00
N LYS A 461 21.05 8.97 36.52
CA LYS A 461 21.71 9.98 37.37
C LYS A 461 21.04 11.35 37.30
N PRO A 462 19.84 11.55 37.86
CA PRO A 462 19.44 12.89 38.19
C PRO A 462 20.10 13.27 39.49
N LEU A 463 21.02 14.19 39.44
CA LEU A 463 21.47 14.93 40.63
C LEU A 463 21.95 14.05 41.80
N GLY A 464 22.76 13.03 41.54
CA GLY A 464 23.45 12.28 42.58
C GLY A 464 22.64 11.20 43.33
N LYS A 465 21.40 10.97 42.97
CA LYS A 465 20.62 9.82 43.48
C LYS A 465 20.51 8.77 42.39
N THR A 466 21.01 7.58 42.66
CA THR A 466 20.70 6.40 41.87
C THR A 466 19.20 6.21 41.92
N ILE A 467 18.51 6.46 40.80
CA ILE A 467 17.14 6.01 40.67
C ILE A 467 17.23 4.52 40.46
N ASN A 468 17.27 3.85 41.54
CA ASN A 468 17.17 2.42 41.66
C ASN A 468 16.39 1.83 40.54
N SER A 469 16.66 0.60 40.20
CA SER A 469 15.65 -0.31 39.67
C SER A 469 14.49 0.34 38.94
N MET A 470 14.31 1.63 39.16
CA MET A 470 13.34 2.52 38.55
C MET A 470 13.68 2.82 37.11
N SER A 471 14.86 2.53 36.65
CA SER A 471 15.13 2.60 35.23
C SER A 471 14.16 1.63 34.55
N MET A 472 13.64 2.08 33.40
CA MET A 472 12.76 1.27 32.57
C MET A 472 13.35 -0.11 32.24
N LEU A 473 14.65 -0.31 32.39
CA LEU A 473 15.38 -1.56 32.13
C LEU A 473 15.51 -2.48 33.37
N ASN A 474 15.37 -1.93 34.57
CA ASN A 474 15.60 -2.67 35.82
C ASN A 474 14.38 -2.79 36.74
N ALA A 475 13.30 -2.04 36.46
CA ALA A 475 12.12 -1.99 37.33
C ALA A 475 11.12 -3.15 37.12
N ASP A 476 11.45 -4.12 36.26
CA ASP A 476 10.61 -5.29 36.03
C ASP A 476 10.75 -6.25 37.23
N LYS A 477 9.64 -6.63 37.82
CA LYS A 477 9.58 -7.53 38.98
C LYS A 477 9.84 -9.00 38.61
N ASP A 478 9.93 -9.31 37.33
CA ASP A 478 10.16 -10.66 36.86
C ASP A 478 11.64 -11.04 37.03
N GLU A 479 11.92 -11.92 37.95
CA GLU A 479 13.29 -12.38 38.23
C GLU A 479 13.93 -13.21 37.13
N ASP A 480 13.10 -13.88 36.31
CA ASP A 480 13.57 -14.75 35.22
C ASP A 480 13.88 -13.97 33.93
N PHE A 481 13.24 -12.84 33.71
CA PHE A 481 13.47 -11.97 32.56
C PHE A 481 12.93 -10.54 32.74
N ASN A 482 13.41 -9.62 31.90
CA ASN A 482 12.93 -8.24 31.82
C ASN A 482 12.51 -7.94 30.37
N THR A 483 11.23 -7.65 30.15
CA THR A 483 10.67 -7.43 28.82
C THR A 483 11.15 -6.12 28.19
N ARG A 484 11.41 -5.09 28.98
CA ARG A 484 11.91 -3.79 28.50
C ARG A 484 13.35 -3.93 28.02
N LEU A 485 14.19 -4.62 28.80
CA LEU A 485 15.55 -4.96 28.41
C LEU A 485 15.58 -5.84 27.15
N GLY A 486 14.67 -6.82 27.06
CA GLY A 486 14.54 -7.67 25.89
C GLY A 486 14.12 -6.90 24.65
N SER A 487 13.17 -5.98 24.79
CA SER A 487 12.75 -5.09 23.69
C SER A 487 13.90 -4.21 23.20
N TYR A 488 14.66 -3.61 24.10
CA TYR A 488 15.84 -2.79 23.78
C TYR A 488 16.91 -3.58 23.03
N ARG A 489 17.34 -4.73 23.59
CA ARG A 489 18.35 -5.60 22.97
C ARG A 489 17.90 -6.17 21.63
N GLY A 490 16.63 -6.55 21.54
CA GLY A 490 16.03 -7.03 20.31
C GLY A 490 16.05 -5.98 19.21
N TRP A 491 15.74 -4.73 19.56
CA TRP A 491 15.78 -3.59 18.63
C TRP A 491 17.21 -3.29 18.16
N GLN A 492 18.17 -3.19 19.09
CA GLN A 492 19.57 -2.98 18.72
C GLN A 492 20.08 -4.06 17.76
N LYS A 493 19.79 -5.34 18.07
CA LYS A 493 20.19 -6.46 17.22
C LYS A 493 19.50 -6.40 15.84
N ALA A 494 18.23 -6.01 15.78
CA ALA A 494 17.52 -5.89 14.52
C ALA A 494 18.13 -4.80 13.62
N ILE A 495 18.45 -3.63 14.16
CA ILE A 495 19.13 -2.56 13.41
C ILE A 495 20.48 -3.01 12.87
N GLN A 496 21.26 -3.75 13.67
CA GLN A 496 22.57 -4.27 13.25
C GLN A 496 22.47 -5.33 12.15
N LYS A 497 21.42 -6.14 12.14
CA LYS A 497 21.30 -7.30 11.25
C LYS A 497 20.50 -7.04 9.98
N VAL A 498 19.47 -6.22 10.05
CA VAL A 498 18.63 -5.89 8.88
C VAL A 498 19.34 -4.83 8.03
N LYS A 499 19.44 -5.07 6.73
CA LYS A 499 20.01 -4.11 5.78
C LYS A 499 19.27 -2.76 5.88
N PRO A 500 19.96 -1.63 5.91
CA PRO A 500 19.29 -0.32 5.86
C PRO A 500 18.67 -0.09 4.48
N ILE A 501 17.65 0.76 4.43
CA ILE A 501 17.16 1.34 3.19
C ILE A 501 18.16 2.41 2.75
N SER A 502 18.56 2.38 1.49
CA SER A 502 19.48 3.38 0.94
C SER A 502 18.89 4.78 1.07
N ARG A 503 19.69 5.74 1.51
CA ARG A 503 19.31 7.14 1.71
C ARG A 503 20.06 8.01 0.71
N PHE A 504 19.34 8.46 -0.31
CA PHE A 504 19.87 9.37 -1.33
C PHE A 504 18.77 10.37 -1.72
N ALA A 505 19.18 11.56 -2.11
CA ALA A 505 18.26 12.56 -2.65
C ALA A 505 17.89 12.21 -4.10
N PRO A 506 16.69 12.53 -4.56
CA PRO A 506 16.31 12.34 -5.95
C PRO A 506 17.20 13.19 -6.88
N LYS A 507 17.66 12.58 -7.97
CA LYS A 507 18.52 13.25 -8.96
C LYS A 507 17.67 14.00 -9.98
N ILE A 508 17.08 15.11 -9.55
CA ILE A 508 16.22 15.96 -10.39
C ILE A 508 17.09 17.02 -11.08
N ASN A 509 16.95 17.13 -12.41
CA ASN A 509 17.61 18.16 -13.21
C ASN A 509 16.57 18.75 -14.18
N LEU A 510 15.84 19.76 -13.71
CA LEU A 510 14.80 20.42 -14.48
C LEU A 510 15.38 21.24 -15.65
N THR A 511 16.56 21.80 -15.47
CA THR A 511 17.26 22.52 -16.54
C THR A 511 17.55 21.61 -17.73
N GLN A 512 18.02 20.38 -17.48
CA GLN A 512 18.22 19.41 -18.55
C GLN A 512 16.89 19.00 -19.19
N LEU A 513 15.85 18.83 -18.39
CA LEU A 513 14.52 18.43 -18.85
C LEU A 513 13.93 19.47 -19.82
N ILE A 514 13.96 20.77 -19.50
CA ILE A 514 13.48 21.82 -20.39
C ILE A 514 14.35 21.97 -21.65
N LYS A 515 15.66 21.80 -21.51
CA LYS A 515 16.58 21.84 -22.64
C LYS A 515 16.33 20.73 -23.65
N MET A 516 16.11 19.49 -23.20
CA MET A 516 15.76 18.36 -24.07
C MET A 516 14.44 18.59 -24.81
N ASN A 517 13.51 19.31 -24.20
CA ASN A 517 12.22 19.66 -24.78
C ASN A 517 12.21 21.01 -25.50
N LYS A 518 13.39 21.65 -25.71
CA LYS A 518 13.59 22.88 -26.46
C LYS A 518 12.69 24.03 -25.99
N CYS A 519 12.45 24.15 -24.69
CA CYS A 519 11.70 25.27 -24.12
C CYS A 519 12.61 26.50 -24.04
N GLU A 520 12.27 27.57 -24.77
CA GLU A 520 13.07 28.79 -24.91
C GLU A 520 12.44 30.01 -24.22
N SER A 521 11.20 29.87 -23.75
CA SER A 521 10.46 30.96 -23.06
C SER A 521 9.79 30.47 -21.79
N PRO A 522 9.52 31.35 -20.81
CA PRO A 522 8.72 31.05 -19.63
C PRO A 522 7.35 30.44 -19.95
N GLN A 523 6.72 30.90 -21.03
CA GLN A 523 5.43 30.40 -21.51
C GLN A 523 5.54 28.91 -21.90
N GLU A 524 6.55 28.57 -22.70
CA GLU A 524 6.79 27.18 -23.14
C GLU A 524 7.11 26.26 -21.97
N ILE A 525 7.86 26.74 -20.97
CA ILE A 525 8.15 25.97 -19.74
C ILE A 525 6.87 25.68 -18.97
N ILE A 526 6.01 26.68 -18.74
CA ILE A 526 4.77 26.47 -18.02
C ILE A 526 3.86 25.51 -18.80
N ASP A 527 3.77 25.65 -20.12
CA ASP A 527 2.97 24.74 -20.95
C ASP A 527 3.53 23.33 -20.94
N PHE A 528 4.84 23.16 -21.02
CA PHE A 528 5.52 21.88 -20.91
C PHE A 528 5.27 21.22 -19.54
N PHE A 529 5.47 21.94 -18.43
CA PHE A 529 5.26 21.39 -17.09
C PHE A 529 3.79 21.04 -16.86
N THR A 530 2.85 21.90 -17.24
CA THR A 530 1.43 21.61 -17.08
C THR A 530 0.99 20.43 -17.94
N HIS A 531 1.47 20.34 -19.18
CA HIS A 531 1.20 19.22 -20.07
C HIS A 531 1.79 17.90 -19.55
N ARG A 532 2.98 17.93 -18.93
CA ARG A 532 3.64 16.75 -18.41
C ARG A 532 3.03 16.26 -17.11
N PHE A 533 2.72 17.17 -16.19
CA PHE A 533 2.38 16.81 -14.81
C PHE A 533 0.89 16.84 -14.49
N LEU A 534 0.08 17.66 -15.16
CA LEU A 534 -1.35 17.76 -14.88
C LEU A 534 -2.20 16.92 -15.83
N ASN A 535 -3.25 16.32 -15.28
CA ASN A 535 -4.23 15.55 -16.04
C ASN A 535 -5.33 16.44 -16.65
N VAL A 536 -5.32 17.73 -16.34
CA VAL A 536 -6.30 18.73 -16.80
C VAL A 536 -5.62 19.98 -17.34
N PRO A 537 -6.25 20.69 -18.27
CA PRO A 537 -5.81 22.02 -18.66
C PRO A 537 -5.86 22.97 -17.46
N LEU A 538 -4.83 23.80 -17.34
CA LEU A 538 -4.76 24.81 -16.30
C LEU A 538 -5.71 25.99 -16.60
N ASP A 539 -6.30 26.58 -15.56
CA ASP A 539 -7.05 27.83 -15.70
C ASP A 539 -6.20 28.95 -16.31
N LYS A 540 -6.78 29.73 -17.22
CA LYS A 540 -6.04 30.76 -17.96
C LYS A 540 -5.45 31.85 -17.05
N ASN A 541 -6.12 32.20 -15.96
CA ASN A 541 -5.61 33.23 -15.03
C ASN A 541 -4.47 32.66 -14.19
N LEU A 542 -4.60 31.41 -13.75
CA LEU A 542 -3.56 30.71 -13.00
C LEU A 542 -2.30 30.51 -13.88
N ARG A 543 -2.50 30.09 -15.15
CA ARG A 543 -1.39 30.01 -16.12
C ARG A 543 -0.64 31.35 -16.27
N LYS A 544 -1.35 32.48 -16.43
CA LYS A 544 -0.73 33.82 -16.50
C LYS A 544 0.06 34.16 -15.23
N LYS A 545 -0.47 33.83 -14.05
CA LYS A 545 0.23 34.06 -12.78
C LYS A 545 1.53 33.24 -12.68
N LEU A 546 1.52 31.99 -13.08
CA LEU A 546 2.72 31.13 -13.08
C LEU A 546 3.78 31.66 -14.05
N ILE A 547 3.38 32.10 -15.25
CA ILE A 547 4.29 32.71 -16.23
C ILE A 547 4.92 33.97 -15.63
N PHE A 548 4.12 34.90 -15.11
CA PHE A 548 4.60 36.12 -14.47
C PHE A 548 5.55 35.83 -13.28
N THR A 549 5.25 34.81 -12.48
CA THR A 549 6.10 34.41 -11.37
C THR A 549 7.46 33.92 -11.88
N LEU A 550 7.47 33.12 -12.95
CA LEU A 550 8.72 32.62 -13.55
C LEU A 550 9.54 33.74 -14.18
N GLU A 551 8.90 34.64 -14.95
CA GLU A 551 9.54 35.82 -15.55
C GLU A 551 10.23 36.70 -14.50
N ASN A 552 9.52 36.96 -13.38
CA ASN A 552 10.09 37.76 -12.29
C ASN A 552 11.30 37.09 -11.62
N GLN A 553 11.28 35.77 -11.47
CA GLN A 553 12.39 35.03 -10.88
C GLN A 553 13.58 34.91 -11.81
N LEU A 554 13.34 34.84 -13.11
CA LEU A 554 14.38 34.79 -14.13
C LEU A 554 14.96 36.20 -14.48
N GLY A 555 14.17 37.24 -14.21
CA GLY A 555 14.51 38.62 -14.62
C GLY A 555 14.50 38.84 -16.14
N THR A 556 13.92 37.92 -16.89
CA THR A 556 13.85 37.96 -18.36
C THR A 556 12.64 37.15 -18.87
N ASP A 557 12.15 37.50 -20.03
CA ASP A 557 11.15 36.75 -20.81
C ASP A 557 11.77 35.67 -21.72
N GLN A 558 13.13 35.67 -21.83
CA GLN A 558 13.90 34.66 -22.54
C GLN A 558 14.85 33.94 -21.58
N ILE A 559 15.04 32.64 -21.78
CA ILE A 559 15.88 31.82 -20.92
C ILE A 559 17.32 31.87 -21.37
N ASN A 560 18.21 32.22 -20.44
CA ASN A 560 19.64 32.04 -20.63
C ASN A 560 20.04 30.61 -20.21
N ILE A 561 19.93 29.66 -21.16
CA ILE A 561 20.22 28.24 -20.91
C ILE A 561 21.72 27.98 -20.61
N THR A 562 22.59 28.98 -20.84
CA THR A 562 24.02 28.81 -20.62
C THR A 562 24.40 28.89 -19.14
N ASN A 563 23.55 29.50 -18.30
CA ASN A 563 23.79 29.63 -16.86
C ASN A 563 22.85 28.69 -16.05
N VAL A 564 23.24 27.42 -15.98
CA VAL A 564 22.42 26.33 -15.38
C VAL A 564 22.11 26.59 -13.90
N ILE A 565 22.98 27.26 -13.15
CA ILE A 565 22.80 27.48 -11.70
C ILE A 565 21.65 28.47 -11.44
N ASP A 566 21.52 29.49 -12.27
CA ASP A 566 20.55 30.56 -12.04
C ASP A 566 19.10 30.17 -12.39
N ILE A 567 18.89 29.14 -13.20
CA ILE A 567 17.53 28.76 -13.66
C ILE A 567 16.96 27.53 -12.91
N GLU A 568 17.76 26.65 -12.33
CA GLU A 568 17.28 25.45 -11.67
C GLU A 568 16.35 25.74 -10.47
N GLN A 569 16.68 26.73 -9.64
CA GLN A 569 15.87 27.10 -8.48
C GLN A 569 14.52 27.72 -8.87
N PRO A 570 14.43 28.69 -9.79
CA PRO A 570 13.15 29.15 -10.35
C PRO A 570 12.29 28.01 -10.90
N LEU A 571 12.88 27.07 -11.66
CA LEU A 571 12.15 25.92 -12.20
C LEU A 571 11.59 25.03 -11.10
N ARG A 572 12.35 24.74 -10.05
CA ARG A 572 11.89 23.96 -8.89
C ARG A 572 10.75 24.67 -8.17
N THR A 573 10.84 25.96 -7.98
CA THR A 573 9.78 26.76 -7.36
C THR A 573 8.47 26.69 -8.17
N ILE A 574 8.55 26.88 -9.47
CA ILE A 574 7.38 26.78 -10.35
C ILE A 574 6.80 25.37 -10.36
N LEU A 575 7.64 24.37 -10.47
CA LEU A 575 7.17 22.99 -10.45
C LEU A 575 6.52 22.64 -9.11
N HIS A 576 7.07 23.11 -7.98
CA HIS A 576 6.43 22.95 -6.67
C HIS A 576 5.03 23.57 -6.64
N LEU A 577 4.85 24.78 -7.17
CA LEU A 577 3.55 25.42 -7.26
C LEU A 577 2.56 24.59 -8.10
N ILE A 578 2.99 24.08 -9.26
CA ILE A 578 2.15 23.26 -10.15
C ILE A 578 1.75 21.95 -9.48
N LEU A 579 2.70 21.24 -8.84
CA LEU A 579 2.44 19.95 -8.20
C LEU A 579 1.67 20.07 -6.86
N SER A 580 1.57 21.29 -6.32
CA SER A 580 0.74 21.59 -5.15
C SER A 580 -0.70 21.93 -5.49
N LEU A 581 -1.04 22.06 -6.79
CA LEU A 581 -2.40 22.36 -7.22
C LEU A 581 -3.37 21.19 -6.97
N PRO A 582 -4.66 21.50 -6.74
CA PRO A 582 -5.70 20.48 -6.65
C PRO A 582 -5.76 19.56 -7.88
N GLU A 583 -5.52 20.09 -9.07
CA GLU A 583 -5.50 19.38 -10.35
C GLU A 583 -4.44 18.26 -10.37
N TYR A 584 -3.33 18.44 -9.69
CA TYR A 584 -2.31 17.38 -9.55
C TYR A 584 -2.75 16.24 -8.66
N GLN A 585 -3.66 16.48 -7.73
CA GLN A 585 -4.16 15.45 -6.81
C GLN A 585 -5.13 14.46 -7.49
N LEU A 586 -5.65 14.82 -8.67
CA LEU A 586 -6.62 14.01 -9.42
C LEU A 586 -5.95 13.05 -10.40
N SER A 587 -6.62 11.91 -10.64
CA SER A 587 -6.17 10.88 -11.59
C SER A 587 -7.27 10.50 -12.60
#